data_2dc1fd81208a3f966ba02e52a8731256
#
_entry.id   2dc1fd81208a3f966ba02e52a8731256
#
_cell.length_a   1.000
_cell.length_b   1.000
_cell.length_c   1.000
_cell.angle_alpha   90.00
_cell.angle_beta   90.00
_cell.angle_gamma   90.00
#
_symmetry.space_group_name_H-M   'P 1'
#
loop_
_entity.id
_entity.type
_entity.pdbx_description
1 polymer ?
#
loop_
_entity_poly.entity_id
_entity_poly.type
_entity_poly.pdbx_seq_one_letter_code
_entity_poly.pdbx_strand_id
1 'polypeptide(L)'
;AGKSLADFSADKTYYRIPLAYGATIPTVSATTTGGATATIQQADSGNDKLTSIFVTDESGRLTRVYRLQFVEASPALTGIELEVDKTENLVEDQAIPYKVKGVYEDGTRALLSENDVELTIKSGDGAEVKAENGRLLLYRKGTAHISARLTKGDKTLTSKELTLNIVENAQEKT
;
A
#
# COMPACT_ATOMS: atom_id res chain seq x y z
N ALA A 1 15.77 1.83 26.78
CA ALA A 1 15.98 3.28 26.82
C ALA A 1 15.00 3.94 25.88
N GLY A 2 14.22 4.91 26.37
CA GLY A 2 13.24 5.64 25.55
C GLY A 2 13.94 6.51 24.48
N LYS A 3 13.26 6.70 23.36
CA LYS A 3 13.73 7.61 22.31
C LYS A 3 13.25 9.02 22.63
N SER A 4 14.16 9.99 22.65
CA SER A 4 13.79 11.39 22.81
C SER A 4 13.03 11.90 21.60
N LEU A 5 12.05 12.79 21.83
CA LEU A 5 11.39 13.51 20.76
C LEU A 5 12.42 14.43 20.08
N ALA A 6 12.71 14.14 18.81
CA ALA A 6 13.54 15.02 18.03
C ALA A 6 12.85 16.39 17.87
N ASP A 7 13.61 17.46 17.81
CA ASP A 7 13.11 18.82 17.61
C ASP A 7 12.16 19.34 18.72
N PHE A 8 12.24 18.77 19.93
CA PHE A 8 11.48 19.29 21.05
C PHE A 8 11.93 20.73 21.39
N SER A 9 10.99 21.63 21.51
CA SER A 9 11.17 22.99 21.98
C SER A 9 10.10 23.35 23.00
N ALA A 10 10.47 24.01 24.09
CA ALA A 10 9.53 24.42 25.13
C ALA A 10 8.43 25.35 24.59
N ASP A 11 8.68 26.08 23.54
CA ASP A 11 7.71 27.00 22.93
C ASP A 11 6.81 26.37 21.88
N LYS A 12 7.14 25.16 21.42
CA LYS A 12 6.31 24.39 20.50
C LYS A 12 5.40 23.44 21.26
N THR A 13 4.10 23.65 21.15
CA THR A 13 3.10 22.91 21.94
C THR A 13 2.37 21.79 21.17
N TYR A 14 2.61 21.69 19.86
CA TYR A 14 2.00 20.66 19.03
C TYR A 14 3.05 19.93 18.19
N TYR A 15 2.96 18.59 18.21
CA TYR A 15 3.84 17.71 17.45
C TYR A 15 3.01 16.65 16.72
N ARG A 16 3.29 16.45 15.45
CA ARG A 16 2.75 15.36 14.67
C ARG A 16 3.80 14.27 14.51
N ILE A 17 3.51 13.07 15.00
CA ILE A 17 4.48 11.97 15.05
C ILE A 17 3.99 10.83 14.15
N PRO A 18 4.70 10.53 13.07
CA PRO A 18 4.31 9.43 12.18
C PRO A 18 4.60 8.07 12.84
N LEU A 19 3.66 7.14 12.68
CA LEU A 19 3.81 5.74 13.03
C LEU A 19 3.71 4.87 11.78
N ALA A 20 4.48 3.80 11.74
CA ALA A 20 4.29 2.78 10.72
C ALA A 20 2.92 2.10 10.90
N TYR A 21 2.36 1.56 9.82
CA TYR A 21 1.13 0.79 9.89
C TYR A 21 1.26 -0.37 10.88
N GLY A 22 0.27 -0.53 11.76
CA GLY A 22 0.27 -1.58 12.78
C GLY A 22 1.25 -1.39 13.93
N ALA A 23 1.99 -0.28 13.98
CA ALA A 23 2.91 -0.01 15.08
C ALA A 23 2.17 0.28 16.38
N THR A 24 2.72 -0.21 17.47
CA THR A 24 2.21 0.11 18.81
C THR A 24 2.41 1.60 19.12
N ILE A 25 1.40 2.25 19.68
CA ILE A 25 1.50 3.64 20.11
C ILE A 25 2.54 3.72 21.25
N PRO A 26 3.57 4.57 21.14
CA PRO A 26 4.58 4.69 22.18
C PRO A 26 4.03 5.30 23.47
N THR A 27 4.50 4.82 24.60
CA THR A 27 4.28 5.48 25.90
C THR A 27 5.19 6.70 26.01
N VAL A 28 4.62 7.84 26.32
CA VAL A 28 5.33 9.12 26.46
C VAL A 28 5.67 9.37 27.92
N SER A 29 6.87 9.89 28.16
CA SER A 29 7.29 10.42 29.44
C SER A 29 7.82 11.85 29.27
N ALA A 30 7.78 12.63 30.32
CA ALA A 30 8.28 14.01 30.32
C ALA A 30 9.04 14.29 31.60
N THR A 31 10.07 15.12 31.52
CA THR A 31 10.80 15.65 32.65
C THR A 31 10.57 17.16 32.76
N THR A 32 10.47 17.66 33.97
CA THR A 32 10.26 19.09 34.25
C THR A 32 11.42 19.65 35.08
N THR A 33 11.55 20.94 35.10
CA THR A 33 12.53 21.68 35.91
C THR A 33 11.84 22.76 36.70
N GLY A 34 12.53 23.33 37.68
CA GLY A 34 12.04 24.51 38.46
C GLY A 34 10.79 24.24 39.26
N GLY A 35 10.64 23.05 39.89
CA GLY A 35 9.48 22.72 40.74
C GLY A 35 8.17 22.48 39.96
N ALA A 36 8.19 22.52 38.64
CA ALA A 36 7.00 22.20 37.82
C ALA A 36 6.68 20.70 37.83
N THR A 37 5.41 20.36 37.60
CA THR A 37 4.92 18.98 37.53
C THR A 37 4.29 18.74 36.14
N ALA A 38 4.52 17.55 35.56
CA ALA A 38 3.87 17.11 34.32
C ALA A 38 2.89 15.97 34.63
N THR A 39 1.67 16.11 34.12
CA THR A 39 0.66 15.04 34.10
C THR A 39 0.40 14.64 32.66
N ILE A 40 0.44 13.33 32.36
CA ILE A 40 0.36 12.84 30.99
C ILE A 40 -0.89 12.00 30.80
N GLN A 41 -1.72 12.40 29.86
CA GLN A 41 -2.78 11.56 29.29
C GLN A 41 -2.22 10.86 28.05
N GLN A 42 -2.01 9.55 28.17
CA GLN A 42 -1.43 8.76 27.06
C GLN A 42 -2.39 8.62 25.89
N ALA A 43 -1.81 8.54 24.70
CA ALA A 43 -2.55 8.26 23.49
C ALA A 43 -3.11 6.82 23.48
N ASP A 44 -4.34 6.67 23.09
CA ASP A 44 -4.99 5.39 22.83
C ASP A 44 -5.99 5.51 21.66
N SER A 45 -6.70 4.43 21.38
CA SER A 45 -7.72 4.43 20.31
C SER A 45 -8.95 5.26 20.64
N GLY A 46 -9.23 5.51 21.91
CA GLY A 46 -10.39 6.27 22.37
C GLY A 46 -10.19 7.78 22.37
N ASN A 47 -8.95 8.26 22.27
CA ASN A 47 -8.61 9.69 22.23
C ASN A 47 -7.92 10.12 20.95
N ASP A 48 -8.23 9.47 19.84
CA ASP A 48 -7.69 9.75 18.50
C ASP A 48 -6.15 9.66 18.42
N LYS A 49 -5.54 8.81 19.23
CA LYS A 49 -4.08 8.63 19.32
C LYS A 49 -3.35 9.93 19.70
N LEU A 50 -3.95 10.72 20.60
CA LEU A 50 -3.42 11.98 21.06
C LEU A 50 -2.86 11.84 22.49
N THR A 51 -1.56 12.11 22.68
CA THR A 51 -0.97 12.30 24.00
C THR A 51 -1.03 13.77 24.38
N SER A 52 -1.54 14.05 25.58
CA SER A 52 -1.57 15.40 26.16
C SER A 52 -0.70 15.46 27.41
N ILE A 53 0.18 16.45 27.49
CA ILE A 53 1.07 16.68 28.63
C ILE A 53 0.70 18.01 29.24
N PHE A 54 0.19 17.98 30.48
CA PHE A 54 -0.23 19.15 31.23
C PHE A 54 0.89 19.52 32.20
N VAL A 55 1.43 20.73 32.04
CA VAL A 55 2.51 21.25 32.91
C VAL A 55 1.92 22.27 33.87
N THR A 56 2.10 22.02 35.17
CA THR A 56 1.67 22.91 36.26
C THR A 56 2.88 23.46 37.00
N ASP A 57 2.77 24.69 37.48
CA ASP A 57 3.78 25.30 38.35
C ASP A 57 3.67 24.77 39.81
N GLU A 58 4.57 25.22 40.68
CA GLU A 58 4.57 24.83 42.11
C GLU A 58 3.25 25.13 42.85
N SER A 59 2.50 26.13 42.40
CA SER A 59 1.20 26.49 42.96
C SER A 59 0.05 25.61 42.45
N GLY A 60 0.32 24.70 41.54
CA GLY A 60 -0.69 23.85 40.90
C GLY A 60 -1.44 24.48 39.75
N ARG A 61 -1.00 25.65 39.27
CA ARG A 61 -1.62 26.35 38.16
C ARG A 61 -1.10 25.79 36.84
N LEU A 62 -2.02 25.47 35.91
CA LEU A 62 -1.68 25.03 34.56
C LEU A 62 -0.97 26.16 33.80
N THR A 63 0.26 25.90 33.35
CA THR A 63 1.08 26.86 32.61
C THR A 63 1.21 26.54 31.14
N ARG A 64 1.18 25.26 30.77
CA ARG A 64 1.35 24.83 29.39
C ARG A 64 0.75 23.45 29.12
N VAL A 65 0.25 23.23 27.90
CA VAL A 65 -0.21 21.93 27.43
C VAL A 65 0.52 21.60 26.13
N TYR A 66 1.20 20.45 26.12
CA TYR A 66 1.81 19.90 24.89
C TYR A 66 0.92 18.79 24.35
N ARG A 67 0.80 18.73 23.04
CA ARG A 67 0.02 17.72 22.34
C ARG A 67 0.86 16.99 21.31
N LEU A 68 0.89 15.68 21.42
CA LEU A 68 1.59 14.78 20.49
C LEU A 68 0.55 13.94 19.76
N GLN A 69 0.30 14.27 18.50
CA GLN A 69 -0.62 13.54 17.64
C GLN A 69 0.12 12.43 16.92
N PHE A 70 -0.17 11.19 17.25
CA PHE A 70 0.36 10.05 16.52
C PHE A 70 -0.49 9.79 15.26
N VAL A 71 0.16 9.64 14.11
CA VAL A 71 -0.49 9.43 12.82
C VAL A 71 0.04 8.15 12.20
N GLU A 72 -0.84 7.15 12.10
CA GLU A 72 -0.50 5.87 11.49
C GLU A 72 -0.48 5.97 9.98
N ALA A 73 0.55 5.38 9.35
CA ALA A 73 0.64 5.26 7.91
C ALA A 73 -0.45 4.30 7.38
N SER A 74 -0.87 4.51 6.13
CA SER A 74 -1.72 3.55 5.43
C SER A 74 -0.96 2.25 5.17
N PRO A 75 -1.67 1.11 5.03
CA PRO A 75 -1.03 -0.15 4.68
C PRO A 75 -0.19 -0.04 3.42
N ALA A 76 1.02 -0.59 3.43
CA ALA A 76 1.91 -0.56 2.28
C ALA A 76 1.53 -1.63 1.25
N LEU A 77 1.77 -1.34 -0.02
CA LEU A 77 1.63 -2.29 -1.12
C LEU A 77 2.76 -3.31 -1.04
N THR A 78 2.44 -4.60 -0.93
CA THR A 78 3.40 -5.70 -0.76
C THR A 78 3.49 -6.62 -1.97
N GLY A 79 2.50 -6.62 -2.84
CA GLY A 79 2.46 -7.48 -4.01
C GLY A 79 1.43 -7.04 -5.03
N ILE A 80 1.41 -7.71 -6.16
CA ILE A 80 0.40 -7.51 -7.21
C ILE A 80 -0.10 -8.85 -7.74
N GLU A 81 -1.34 -8.88 -8.19
CA GLU A 81 -1.99 -10.04 -8.79
C GLU A 81 -2.58 -9.67 -10.15
N LEU A 82 -2.25 -10.47 -11.15
CA LEU A 82 -2.84 -10.38 -12.49
C LEU A 82 -4.04 -11.32 -12.57
N GLU A 83 -5.17 -10.82 -13.00
CA GLU A 83 -6.40 -11.60 -13.17
C GLU A 83 -6.93 -11.52 -14.60
N VAL A 84 -7.34 -12.68 -15.12
CA VAL A 84 -8.13 -12.84 -16.36
C VAL A 84 -9.29 -13.77 -16.04
N ASP A 85 -10.40 -13.64 -16.78
CA ASP A 85 -11.59 -14.43 -16.50
C ASP A 85 -11.38 -15.94 -16.74
N LYS A 86 -10.55 -16.28 -17.71
CA LYS A 86 -10.18 -17.68 -18.02
C LYS A 86 -8.82 -17.71 -18.74
N THR A 87 -8.14 -18.85 -18.62
CA THR A 87 -6.83 -19.10 -19.26
C THR A 87 -6.88 -20.20 -20.31
N GLU A 88 -7.97 -20.97 -20.31
CA GLU A 88 -8.17 -22.10 -21.23
C GLU A 88 -9.31 -21.84 -22.21
N ASN A 89 -9.26 -22.51 -23.36
CA ASN A 89 -10.27 -22.39 -24.42
C ASN A 89 -10.44 -20.94 -24.90
N LEU A 90 -9.36 -20.21 -24.90
CA LEU A 90 -9.28 -18.90 -25.54
C LEU A 90 -9.21 -19.09 -27.05
N VAL A 91 -9.85 -18.20 -27.80
CA VAL A 91 -9.95 -18.33 -29.26
C VAL A 91 -9.21 -17.18 -29.92
N GLU A 92 -8.46 -17.48 -30.98
CA GLU A 92 -7.80 -16.44 -31.78
C GLU A 92 -8.82 -15.43 -32.38
N ASP A 93 -8.37 -14.23 -32.65
CA ASP A 93 -9.18 -13.10 -33.13
C ASP A 93 -10.21 -12.58 -32.14
N GLN A 94 -10.00 -12.86 -30.85
CA GLN A 94 -10.81 -12.36 -29.75
C GLN A 94 -10.00 -11.47 -28.81
N ALA A 95 -10.71 -10.76 -27.95
CA ALA A 95 -10.12 -10.00 -26.87
C ALA A 95 -10.72 -10.44 -25.53
N ILE A 96 -9.89 -10.48 -24.49
CA ILE A 96 -10.32 -10.76 -23.13
C ILE A 96 -9.89 -9.63 -22.18
N PRO A 97 -10.72 -9.26 -21.20
CA PRO A 97 -10.33 -8.27 -20.22
C PRO A 97 -9.29 -8.84 -19.27
N TYR A 98 -8.40 -7.98 -18.80
CA TYR A 98 -7.53 -8.28 -17.68
C TYR A 98 -7.60 -7.17 -16.65
N LYS A 99 -7.25 -7.47 -15.43
CA LYS A 99 -7.08 -6.49 -14.36
C LYS A 99 -5.91 -6.86 -13.47
N VAL A 100 -5.31 -5.86 -12.83
CA VAL A 100 -4.25 -6.03 -11.86
C VAL A 100 -4.69 -5.46 -10.54
N LYS A 101 -4.56 -6.23 -9.49
CA LYS A 101 -4.86 -5.81 -8.11
C LYS A 101 -3.57 -5.66 -7.31
N GLY A 102 -3.52 -4.62 -6.50
CA GLY A 102 -2.51 -4.49 -5.45
C GLY A 102 -2.91 -5.33 -4.24
N VAL A 103 -1.93 -5.96 -3.63
CA VAL A 103 -2.06 -6.67 -2.34
C VAL A 103 -1.33 -5.85 -1.29
N TYR A 104 -2.01 -5.50 -0.21
CA TYR A 104 -1.49 -4.64 0.84
C TYR A 104 -1.13 -5.46 2.09
N GLU A 105 -0.27 -4.89 2.95
CA GLU A 105 0.24 -5.57 4.14
C GLU A 105 -0.86 -5.98 5.16
N ASP A 106 -2.02 -5.35 5.11
CA ASP A 106 -3.19 -5.72 5.90
C ASP A 106 -4.04 -6.84 5.28
N GLY A 107 -3.61 -7.39 4.14
CA GLY A 107 -4.32 -8.43 3.40
C GLY A 107 -5.42 -7.91 2.46
N THR A 108 -5.67 -6.60 2.43
CA THR A 108 -6.65 -6.02 1.51
C THR A 108 -6.12 -5.99 0.07
N ARG A 109 -7.05 -5.98 -0.88
CA ARG A 109 -6.77 -5.88 -2.32
C ARG A 109 -7.53 -4.71 -2.91
N ALA A 110 -6.88 -4.00 -3.82
CA ALA A 110 -7.49 -2.90 -4.56
C ALA A 110 -7.06 -2.91 -6.02
N LEU A 111 -7.96 -2.52 -6.90
CA LEU A 111 -7.68 -2.41 -8.32
C LEU A 111 -6.60 -1.36 -8.56
N LEU A 112 -5.59 -1.70 -9.36
CA LEU A 112 -4.57 -0.78 -9.84
C LEU A 112 -4.94 -0.27 -11.23
N SER A 113 -4.49 0.95 -11.56
CA SER A 113 -4.59 1.45 -12.93
C SER A 113 -3.69 0.65 -13.87
N GLU A 114 -4.22 0.25 -14.99
CA GLU A 114 -3.47 -0.43 -16.05
C GLU A 114 -2.32 0.42 -16.61
N ASN A 115 -2.43 1.76 -16.49
CA ASN A 115 -1.38 2.68 -16.92
C ASN A 115 -0.15 2.67 -16.00
N ASP A 116 -0.29 2.20 -14.76
CA ASP A 116 0.79 2.12 -13.79
C ASP A 116 1.54 0.77 -13.83
N VAL A 117 1.03 -0.17 -14.60
CA VAL A 117 1.49 -1.56 -14.64
C VAL A 117 1.97 -1.91 -16.05
N GLU A 118 3.10 -2.59 -16.13
CA GLU A 118 3.58 -3.18 -17.39
C GLU A 118 3.25 -4.67 -17.43
N LEU A 119 2.74 -5.15 -18.57
CA LEU A 119 2.61 -6.57 -18.83
C LEU A 119 3.83 -7.10 -19.59
N THR A 120 4.36 -8.22 -19.14
CA THR A 120 5.35 -9.00 -19.86
C THR A 120 4.65 -10.18 -20.52
N ILE A 121 4.75 -10.28 -21.85
CA ILE A 121 4.11 -11.33 -22.64
C ILE A 121 5.20 -12.13 -23.34
N LYS A 122 5.27 -13.43 -23.07
CA LYS A 122 6.17 -14.37 -23.72
C LYS A 122 5.34 -15.34 -24.56
N SER A 123 5.47 -15.28 -25.85
CA SER A 123 4.71 -16.11 -26.79
C SER A 123 5.47 -17.39 -27.14
N GLY A 124 4.77 -18.50 -27.20
CA GLY A 124 5.25 -19.81 -27.64
C GLY A 124 4.29 -20.40 -28.67
N ASP A 125 4.78 -21.37 -29.44
CA ASP A 125 3.99 -22.13 -30.43
C ASP A 125 3.27 -21.26 -31.49
N GLY A 126 3.85 -20.10 -31.82
CA GLY A 126 3.29 -19.17 -32.76
C GLY A 126 2.21 -18.24 -32.23
N ALA A 127 1.91 -18.27 -30.93
CA ALA A 127 0.95 -17.38 -30.32
C ALA A 127 1.34 -15.91 -30.51
N GLU A 128 0.36 -15.07 -30.72
CA GLU A 128 0.53 -13.62 -30.80
C GLU A 128 -0.53 -12.96 -29.91
N VAL A 129 -0.08 -12.26 -28.85
CA VAL A 129 -0.93 -11.59 -27.87
C VAL A 129 -0.41 -10.17 -27.64
N LYS A 130 -1.32 -9.21 -27.60
CA LYS A 130 -1.00 -7.81 -27.31
C LYS A 130 -1.93 -7.27 -26.22
N ALA A 131 -1.39 -6.52 -25.28
CA ALA A 131 -2.16 -5.80 -24.26
C ALA A 131 -2.44 -4.37 -24.72
N GLU A 132 -3.70 -3.96 -24.68
CA GLU A 132 -4.12 -2.63 -25.06
C GLU A 132 -5.44 -2.26 -24.36
N ASN A 133 -5.49 -1.10 -23.76
CA ASN A 133 -6.70 -0.54 -23.13
C ASN A 133 -7.43 -1.50 -22.17
N GLY A 134 -6.69 -2.19 -21.30
CA GLY A 134 -7.26 -3.10 -20.29
C GLY A 134 -7.68 -4.46 -20.83
N ARG A 135 -7.31 -4.79 -22.04
CA ARG A 135 -7.64 -6.06 -22.68
C ARG A 135 -6.42 -6.71 -23.32
N LEU A 136 -6.49 -8.03 -23.45
CA LEU A 136 -5.54 -8.83 -24.19
C LEU A 136 -6.15 -9.16 -25.57
N LEU A 137 -5.48 -8.77 -26.62
CA LEU A 137 -5.85 -9.08 -28.00
C LEU A 137 -5.17 -10.39 -28.39
N LEU A 138 -5.95 -11.41 -28.71
CA LEU A 138 -5.47 -12.75 -29.03
C LEU A 138 -5.45 -12.89 -30.56
N TYR A 139 -4.30 -12.63 -31.21
CA TYR A 139 -4.22 -12.64 -32.66
C TYR A 139 -4.00 -14.01 -33.25
N ARG A 140 -3.25 -14.89 -32.59
CA ARG A 140 -2.91 -16.22 -33.10
C ARG A 140 -2.95 -17.28 -32.01
N LYS A 141 -3.36 -18.49 -32.41
CA LYS A 141 -3.33 -19.68 -31.56
C LYS A 141 -1.91 -20.01 -31.11
N GLY A 142 -1.81 -20.65 -29.95
CA GLY A 142 -0.57 -21.06 -29.32
C GLY A 142 -0.63 -20.83 -27.81
N THR A 143 0.52 -20.85 -27.18
CA THR A 143 0.66 -20.66 -25.73
C THR A 143 1.34 -19.32 -25.44
N ALA A 144 0.77 -18.52 -24.58
CA ALA A 144 1.39 -17.28 -24.10
C ALA A 144 1.49 -17.29 -22.58
N HIS A 145 2.61 -16.80 -22.08
CA HIS A 145 2.84 -16.61 -20.65
C HIS A 145 2.85 -15.13 -20.36
N ILE A 146 2.01 -14.69 -19.42
CA ILE A 146 1.87 -13.28 -19.07
C ILE A 146 2.09 -13.04 -17.57
N SER A 147 2.73 -11.95 -17.25
CA SER A 147 2.88 -11.45 -15.88
C SER A 147 2.77 -9.94 -15.87
N ALA A 148 2.40 -9.39 -14.72
CA ALA A 148 2.36 -7.95 -14.51
C ALA A 148 3.53 -7.50 -13.65
N ARG A 149 4.03 -6.31 -13.92
CA ARG A 149 5.11 -5.67 -13.18
C ARG A 149 4.74 -4.23 -12.84
N LEU A 150 4.94 -3.85 -11.60
CA LEU A 150 4.79 -2.48 -11.10
C LEU A 150 6.12 -2.01 -10.52
N THR A 151 6.63 -0.89 -11.02
CA THR A 151 7.82 -0.24 -10.47
C THR A 151 7.40 1.05 -9.78
N LYS A 152 7.74 1.18 -8.50
CA LYS A 152 7.49 2.36 -7.69
C LYS A 152 8.77 2.75 -6.94
N GLY A 153 9.43 3.82 -7.39
CA GLY A 153 10.75 4.18 -6.89
C GLY A 153 11.77 3.09 -7.19
N ASP A 154 12.49 2.64 -6.18
CA ASP A 154 13.50 1.58 -6.30
C ASP A 154 12.91 0.16 -6.16
N LYS A 155 11.60 0.05 -5.94
CA LYS A 155 10.94 -1.23 -5.69
C LYS A 155 10.16 -1.69 -6.92
N THR A 156 10.37 -2.96 -7.30
CA THR A 156 9.63 -3.63 -8.36
C THR A 156 8.84 -4.80 -7.79
N LEU A 157 7.54 -4.83 -8.09
CA LEU A 157 6.64 -5.94 -7.74
C LEU A 157 6.25 -6.66 -9.02
N THR A 158 6.24 -7.98 -8.98
CA THR A 158 5.88 -8.84 -10.11
C THR A 158 4.80 -9.83 -9.69
N SER A 159 3.78 -9.99 -10.52
CA SER A 159 2.72 -10.99 -10.31
C SER A 159 3.22 -12.40 -10.62
N LYS A 160 2.42 -13.39 -10.23
CA LYS A 160 2.57 -14.75 -10.77
C LYS A 160 2.36 -14.73 -12.27
N GLU A 161 3.06 -15.60 -12.97
CA GLU A 161 2.88 -15.82 -14.40
C GLU A 161 1.60 -16.63 -14.64
N LEU A 162 0.78 -16.17 -15.59
CA LEU A 162 -0.38 -16.90 -16.09
C LEU A 162 -0.04 -17.49 -17.47
N THR A 163 -0.50 -18.71 -17.71
CA THR A 163 -0.38 -19.38 -19.02
C THR A 163 -1.70 -19.32 -19.74
N LEU A 164 -1.71 -18.74 -20.93
CA LEU A 164 -2.89 -18.65 -21.80
C LEU A 164 -2.78 -19.67 -22.92
N ASN A 165 -3.79 -20.54 -23.05
CA ASN A 165 -3.89 -21.50 -24.14
C ASN A 165 -4.94 -21.02 -25.16
N ILE A 166 -4.46 -20.60 -26.33
CA ILE A 166 -5.27 -20.02 -27.40
C ILE A 166 -5.45 -21.06 -28.48
N VAL A 167 -6.69 -21.34 -28.82
CA VAL A 167 -7.08 -22.30 -29.86
C VAL A 167 -7.50 -21.59 -31.15
N GLU A 168 -7.50 -22.32 -32.23
CA GLU A 168 -7.92 -21.84 -33.52
C GLU A 168 -9.40 -21.45 -33.55
N ASN A 169 -9.73 -20.40 -34.29
CA ASN A 169 -11.10 -20.02 -34.53
C ASN A 169 -11.73 -20.93 -35.59
N ALA A 170 -12.55 -21.88 -35.18
CA ALA A 170 -13.18 -22.84 -36.05
C ALA A 170 -14.20 -22.24 -37.06
N GLN A 171 -14.61 -20.98 -36.85
CA GLN A 171 -15.62 -20.30 -37.68
C GLN A 171 -15.04 -19.68 -38.97
N GLU A 172 -13.74 -19.52 -39.08
CA GLU A 172 -13.10 -18.94 -40.27
C GLU A 172 -12.81 -19.95 -41.43
N LYS A 173 -13.16 -21.24 -41.24
CA LYS A 173 -12.88 -22.31 -42.21
C LYS A 173 -14.04 -22.64 -43.15
N THR A 174 -14.97 -21.75 -43.39
CA THR A 174 -16.03 -21.94 -44.37
C THR A 174 -15.84 -21.10 -45.62
#